data_878b36357f6906481edb30a2738e1134
#
_entry.id   878b36357f6906481edb30a2738e1134
#
_cell.length_a   1.000
_cell.length_b   1.000
_cell.length_c   1.000
_cell.angle_alpha   90.00
_cell.angle_beta   90.00
_cell.angle_gamma   90.00
#
_symmetry.space_group_name_H-M   'P 1'
#
loop_
_entity.id
_entity.type
_entity.pdbx_description
1 polymer ?
#
loop_
_entity_poly.entity_id
_entity_poly.type
_entity_poly.pdbx_seq_one_letter_code
_entity_poly.pdbx_strand_id
1 'polypeptide(L)'
;GQEWSLPAQEKLLGRADALRAAGLDPEPDVTFAEFTVKGGRAALRQLVRGSAARPTGIVCSNDLMAIGVIQEAAELGLRVPGDLSVVGFDGIDAASWIRPALTTVVQPIDQIAGTTIEALRALIDDPSLALPHYVFRPELREGGTTGPPPRQHLSRARRTSSRSAKVS
;
A
#
# COMPACT_ATOMS: atom_id res chain seq x y z
N GLY A 1 -3.87 -6.90 -3.41
CA GLY A 1 -5.22 -7.37 -3.08
C GLY A 1 -5.88 -8.07 -4.24
N GLN A 2 -7.09 -8.55 -4.07
CA GLN A 2 -7.87 -9.17 -5.13
C GLN A 2 -8.58 -8.09 -5.95
N GLU A 3 -8.68 -8.30 -7.27
CA GLU A 3 -9.21 -7.30 -8.20
C GLU A 3 -10.66 -6.89 -7.91
N TRP A 4 -11.49 -7.85 -7.49
CA TRP A 4 -12.90 -7.63 -7.15
C TRP A 4 -13.12 -6.98 -5.78
N SER A 5 -12.08 -6.81 -4.96
CA SER A 5 -12.17 -6.25 -3.62
C SER A 5 -12.36 -4.75 -3.65
N LEU A 6 -13.51 -4.24 -3.23
CA LEU A 6 -13.79 -2.80 -3.14
C LEU A 6 -12.72 -2.04 -2.33
N PRO A 7 -12.28 -2.51 -1.14
CA PRO A 7 -11.20 -1.84 -0.41
C PRO A 7 -9.86 -1.80 -1.17
N ALA A 8 -9.57 -2.78 -2.03
CA ALA A 8 -8.36 -2.75 -2.85
C ALA A 8 -8.47 -1.70 -3.95
N GLN A 9 -9.63 -1.57 -4.59
CA GLN A 9 -9.90 -0.56 -5.60
C GLN A 9 -9.83 0.86 -5.03
N GLU A 10 -10.41 1.11 -3.85
CA GLU A 10 -10.34 2.40 -3.17
C GLU A 10 -8.90 2.81 -2.82
N LYS A 11 -8.07 1.85 -2.38
CA LYS A 11 -6.64 2.10 -2.15
C LYS A 11 -5.90 2.47 -3.43
N LEU A 12 -6.26 1.86 -4.57
CA LEU A 12 -5.69 2.23 -5.88
C LEU A 12 -6.08 3.66 -6.28
N LEU A 13 -7.32 4.07 -6.05
CA LEU A 13 -7.77 5.44 -6.31
C LEU A 13 -6.99 6.44 -5.45
N GLY A 14 -6.91 6.22 -4.14
CA GLY A 14 -6.14 7.09 -3.22
C GLY A 14 -4.67 7.19 -3.60
N ARG A 15 -4.06 6.08 -4.06
CA ARG A 15 -2.69 6.08 -4.60
C ARG A 15 -2.58 6.91 -5.88
N ALA A 16 -3.50 6.76 -6.82
CA ALA A 16 -3.50 7.54 -8.05
C ALA A 16 -3.62 9.04 -7.77
N ASP A 17 -4.44 9.44 -6.81
CA ASP A 17 -4.60 10.83 -6.40
C ASP A 17 -3.31 11.38 -5.78
N ALA A 18 -2.64 10.60 -4.92
CA ALA A 18 -1.36 11.00 -4.34
C ALA A 18 -0.27 11.18 -5.41
N LEU A 19 -0.21 10.30 -6.40
CA LEU A 19 0.74 10.40 -7.51
C LEU A 19 0.47 11.65 -8.37
N ARG A 20 -0.80 11.91 -8.73
CA ARG A 20 -1.18 13.13 -9.45
C ARG A 20 -0.80 14.40 -8.68
N ALA A 21 -1.08 14.43 -7.37
CA ALA A 21 -0.71 15.56 -6.51
C ALA A 21 0.80 15.81 -6.46
N ALA A 22 1.61 14.73 -6.60
CA ALA A 22 3.06 14.80 -6.69
C ALA A 22 3.61 15.08 -8.10
N GLY A 23 2.75 15.26 -9.11
CA GLY A 23 3.15 15.44 -10.51
C GLY A 23 3.74 14.18 -11.16
N LEU A 24 3.39 13.00 -10.63
CA LEU A 24 3.82 11.70 -11.12
C LEU A 24 2.72 11.02 -11.95
N ASP A 25 3.11 10.08 -12.79
CA ASP A 25 2.17 9.28 -13.57
C ASP A 25 1.27 8.45 -12.63
N PRO A 26 -0.07 8.60 -12.68
CA PRO A 26 -1.00 7.83 -11.88
C PRO A 26 -1.21 6.40 -12.38
N GLU A 27 -0.75 6.05 -13.58
CA GLU A 27 -0.87 4.74 -14.21
C GLU A 27 0.31 3.82 -13.83
N PRO A 28 0.37 3.32 -12.60
CA PRO A 28 1.49 2.52 -12.16
C PRO A 28 1.29 1.05 -12.50
N ASP A 29 2.37 0.30 -12.46
CA ASP A 29 2.30 -1.15 -12.45
C ASP A 29 1.48 -1.65 -11.25
N VAL A 30 0.39 -2.35 -11.52
CA VAL A 30 -0.49 -2.97 -10.53
C VAL A 30 -0.49 -4.48 -10.75
N THR A 31 -0.46 -5.23 -9.66
CA THR A 31 -0.67 -6.68 -9.70
C THR A 31 -1.68 -7.09 -8.63
N PHE A 32 -2.53 -8.04 -8.97
CA PHE A 32 -3.51 -8.59 -8.07
C PHE A 32 -3.03 -9.94 -7.52
N ALA A 33 -3.25 -10.15 -6.24
CA ALA A 33 -2.86 -11.39 -5.54
C ALA A 33 -3.70 -11.57 -4.28
N GLU A 34 -3.64 -12.76 -3.70
CA GLU A 34 -4.29 -13.07 -2.43
C GLU A 34 -3.74 -12.20 -1.29
N PHE A 35 -4.57 -11.91 -0.28
CA PHE A 35 -4.22 -11.15 0.93
C PHE A 35 -3.35 -11.96 1.92
N THR A 36 -2.35 -12.66 1.41
CA THR A 36 -1.48 -13.57 2.17
C THR A 36 -0.01 -13.24 1.96
N VAL A 37 0.86 -13.75 2.83
CA VAL A 37 2.32 -13.70 2.64
C VAL A 37 2.73 -14.33 1.31
N LYS A 38 2.15 -15.48 0.96
CA LYS A 38 2.39 -16.16 -0.32
C LYS A 38 1.97 -15.30 -1.51
N GLY A 39 0.82 -14.63 -1.41
CA GLY A 39 0.33 -13.70 -2.42
C GLY A 39 1.26 -12.52 -2.62
N GLY A 40 1.77 -11.92 -1.54
CA GLY A 40 2.76 -10.84 -1.59
C GLY A 40 4.06 -11.25 -2.28
N ARG A 41 4.58 -12.44 -1.97
CA ARG A 41 5.77 -13.01 -2.64
C ARG A 41 5.56 -13.16 -4.14
N ALA A 42 4.44 -13.75 -4.55
CA ALA A 42 4.11 -13.95 -5.96
C ALA A 42 3.94 -12.61 -6.70
N ALA A 43 3.29 -11.62 -6.07
CA ALA A 43 3.09 -10.29 -6.62
C ALA A 43 4.42 -9.58 -6.91
N LEU A 44 5.39 -9.62 -5.98
CA LEU A 44 6.70 -9.01 -6.24
C LEU A 44 7.42 -9.66 -7.42
N ARG A 45 7.43 -11.00 -7.51
CA ARG A 45 8.02 -11.72 -8.66
C ARG A 45 7.41 -11.27 -9.98
N GLN A 46 6.10 -11.11 -10.01
CA GLN A 46 5.38 -10.67 -11.20
C GLN A 46 5.77 -9.23 -11.58
N LEU A 47 5.77 -8.30 -10.62
CA LEU A 47 6.14 -6.90 -10.85
C LEU A 47 7.58 -6.76 -11.36
N VAL A 48 8.54 -7.49 -10.77
CA VAL A 48 9.95 -7.43 -11.18
C VAL A 48 10.16 -8.00 -12.59
N ARG A 49 9.38 -9.01 -13.01
CA ARG A 49 9.48 -9.62 -14.34
C ARG A 49 8.72 -8.85 -15.42
N GLY A 50 7.59 -8.26 -15.07
CA GLY A 50 6.65 -7.63 -16.02
C GLY A 50 6.93 -6.16 -16.29
N SER A 51 7.68 -5.48 -15.44
CA SER A 51 7.91 -4.06 -15.56
C SER A 51 9.17 -3.72 -16.36
N ALA A 52 9.07 -2.77 -17.27
CA ALA A 52 10.22 -2.24 -18.02
C ALA A 52 11.25 -1.53 -17.12
N ALA A 53 10.82 -1.05 -15.96
CA ALA A 53 11.66 -0.47 -14.91
C ALA A 53 11.25 -1.09 -13.58
N ARG A 54 12.21 -1.69 -12.86
CA ARG A 54 11.95 -2.24 -11.54
C ARG A 54 11.35 -1.18 -10.61
N PRO A 55 10.25 -1.48 -9.89
CA PRO A 55 9.67 -0.55 -8.93
C PRO A 55 10.66 -0.30 -7.78
N THR A 56 10.70 0.93 -7.27
CA THR A 56 11.48 1.33 -6.11
C THR A 56 10.60 1.57 -4.87
N GLY A 57 9.30 1.50 -5.03
CA GLY A 57 8.32 1.58 -3.96
C GLY A 57 7.11 0.73 -4.25
N ILE A 58 6.63 0.01 -3.26
CA ILE A 58 5.43 -0.82 -3.33
C ILE A 58 4.51 -0.50 -2.16
N VAL A 59 3.25 -0.21 -2.48
CA VAL A 59 2.17 -0.13 -1.50
C VAL A 59 1.37 -1.43 -1.58
N CYS A 60 1.30 -2.14 -0.48
CA CYS A 60 0.58 -3.40 -0.36
C CYS A 60 -0.83 -3.16 0.19
N SER A 61 -1.79 -3.98 -0.24
CA SER A 61 -3.17 -3.87 0.24
C SER A 61 -3.34 -4.27 1.70
N ASN A 62 -2.42 -5.07 2.25
CA ASN A 62 -2.37 -5.39 3.67
C ASN A 62 -0.94 -5.74 4.14
N ASP A 63 -0.77 -5.86 5.46
CA ASP A 63 0.53 -6.13 6.09
C ASP A 63 1.07 -7.53 5.78
N LEU A 64 0.21 -8.55 5.66
CA LEU A 64 0.66 -9.90 5.31
C LEU A 64 1.28 -9.93 3.91
N MET A 65 0.69 -9.24 2.94
CA MET A 65 1.28 -9.09 1.61
C MET A 65 2.61 -8.32 1.68
N ALA A 66 2.69 -7.26 2.49
CA ALA A 66 3.92 -6.49 2.66
C ALA A 66 5.05 -7.33 3.26
N ILE A 67 4.77 -8.17 4.25
CA ILE A 67 5.72 -9.15 4.81
C ILE A 67 6.19 -10.09 3.70
N GLY A 68 5.27 -10.60 2.88
CA GLY A 68 5.60 -11.44 1.74
C GLY A 68 6.50 -10.76 0.71
N VAL A 69 6.23 -9.50 0.39
CA VAL A 69 7.06 -8.67 -0.50
C VAL A 69 8.47 -8.52 0.08
N ILE A 70 8.60 -8.23 1.38
CA ILE A 70 9.92 -8.08 2.04
C ILE A 70 10.72 -9.38 2.01
N GLN A 71 10.07 -10.51 2.30
CA GLN A 71 10.73 -11.82 2.24
C GLN A 71 11.21 -12.13 0.82
N GLU A 72 10.37 -11.89 -0.18
CA GLU A 72 10.75 -12.13 -1.56
C GLU A 72 11.83 -11.17 -2.06
N ALA A 73 11.81 -9.90 -1.61
CA ALA A 73 12.85 -8.94 -1.90
C ALA A 73 14.22 -9.45 -1.43
N ALA A 74 14.30 -10.03 -0.24
CA ALA A 74 15.53 -10.63 0.29
C ALA A 74 16.01 -11.80 -0.58
N GLU A 75 15.12 -12.69 -1.02
CA GLU A 75 15.45 -13.81 -1.95
C GLU A 75 15.95 -13.31 -3.31
N LEU A 76 15.46 -12.16 -3.76
CA LEU A 76 15.89 -11.51 -5.00
C LEU A 76 17.14 -10.62 -4.83
N GLY A 77 17.74 -10.58 -3.63
CA GLY A 77 18.90 -9.75 -3.32
C GLY A 77 18.59 -8.25 -3.27
N LEU A 78 17.32 -7.86 -3.06
CA LEU A 78 16.88 -6.48 -2.94
C LEU A 78 16.87 -6.04 -1.48
N ARG A 79 17.51 -4.93 -1.19
CA ARG A 79 17.52 -4.35 0.17
C ARG A 79 16.25 -3.51 0.39
N VAL A 80 15.56 -3.77 1.49
CA VAL A 80 14.48 -2.92 2.00
C VAL A 80 15.02 -2.13 3.20
N PRO A 81 15.01 -0.78 3.18
CA PRO A 81 14.42 0.12 2.18
C PRO A 81 15.38 0.53 1.03
N GLY A 82 16.66 0.11 1.03
CA GLY A 82 17.70 0.68 0.17
C GLY A 82 17.43 0.61 -1.34
N ASP A 83 16.87 -0.50 -1.82
CA ASP A 83 16.54 -0.73 -3.23
C ASP A 83 15.03 -0.70 -3.49
N LEU A 84 14.22 -0.96 -2.44
CA LEU A 84 12.77 -1.05 -2.49
C LEU A 84 12.15 -0.57 -1.19
N SER A 85 11.33 0.48 -1.24
CA SER A 85 10.47 0.87 -0.14
C SER A 85 9.17 0.05 -0.14
N VAL A 86 8.72 -0.39 1.04
CA VAL A 86 7.50 -1.19 1.19
C VAL A 86 6.61 -0.58 2.26
N VAL A 87 5.34 -0.38 1.92
CA VAL A 87 4.29 0.10 2.84
C VAL A 87 3.18 -0.93 2.90
N GLY A 88 2.73 -1.25 4.10
CA GLY A 88 1.60 -2.11 4.39
C GLY A 88 0.31 -1.35 4.72
N PHE A 89 -0.70 -2.09 5.10
CA PHE A 89 -1.99 -1.60 5.57
C PHE A 89 -2.54 -2.61 6.59
N ASP A 90 -3.22 -2.17 7.60
CA ASP A 90 -3.92 -2.77 8.74
C ASP A 90 -3.26 -2.45 10.07
N GLY A 91 -1.92 -2.45 10.17
CA GLY A 91 -1.21 -2.20 11.41
C GLY A 91 -1.16 -3.40 12.36
N ILE A 92 -1.16 -4.63 11.82
CA ILE A 92 -1.13 -5.85 12.64
C ILE A 92 0.17 -5.95 13.48
N ASP A 93 0.12 -6.69 14.57
CA ASP A 93 1.28 -6.85 15.46
C ASP A 93 2.51 -7.43 14.75
N ALA A 94 2.30 -8.37 13.86
CA ALA A 94 3.36 -9.00 13.06
C ALA A 94 4.19 -8.00 12.25
N ALA A 95 3.63 -6.84 11.89
CA ALA A 95 4.33 -5.76 11.21
C ALA A 95 5.48 -5.17 12.04
N SER A 96 5.40 -5.27 13.37
CA SER A 96 6.43 -4.82 14.31
C SER A 96 7.49 -5.88 14.62
N TRP A 97 7.22 -7.15 14.32
CA TRP A 97 8.13 -8.28 14.64
C TRP A 97 9.22 -8.48 13.60
N ILE A 98 8.99 -8.05 12.37
CA ILE A 98 9.99 -8.14 11.30
C ILE A 98 11.09 -7.09 11.45
N ARG A 99 12.23 -7.30 10.77
CA ARG A 99 13.35 -6.35 10.72
C ARG A 99 13.75 -6.08 9.27
N PRO A 100 13.73 -4.81 8.85
CA PRO A 100 13.23 -3.62 9.57
C PRO A 100 11.72 -3.69 9.85
N ALA A 101 11.23 -3.01 10.89
CA ALA A 101 9.80 -2.95 11.21
C ALA A 101 9.02 -2.30 10.05
N LEU A 102 7.83 -2.82 9.74
CA LEU A 102 7.03 -2.39 8.61
C LEU A 102 6.45 -0.98 8.81
N THR A 103 6.63 -0.11 7.84
CA THR A 103 5.83 1.11 7.69
C THR A 103 4.43 0.70 7.22
N THR A 104 3.40 1.06 7.97
CA THR A 104 2.02 0.62 7.69
C THR A 104 0.97 1.64 8.09
N VAL A 105 -0.16 1.63 7.41
CA VAL A 105 -1.35 2.39 7.77
C VAL A 105 -2.14 1.59 8.81
N VAL A 106 -2.26 2.13 10.02
CA VAL A 106 -2.93 1.48 11.16
C VAL A 106 -4.42 1.81 11.12
N GLN A 107 -5.26 0.80 11.09
CA GLN A 107 -6.71 0.97 11.20
C GLN A 107 -7.10 1.14 12.68
N PRO A 108 -8.04 2.06 13.01
CA PRO A 108 -8.53 2.24 14.38
C PRO A 108 -9.57 1.16 14.75
N ILE A 109 -9.13 -0.10 14.84
CA ILE A 109 -9.99 -1.28 14.99
C ILE A 109 -10.89 -1.19 16.23
N ASP A 110 -10.38 -0.67 17.35
CA ASP A 110 -11.17 -0.53 18.58
C ASP A 110 -12.33 0.45 18.40
N GLN A 111 -12.12 1.56 17.69
CA GLN A 111 -13.18 2.52 17.36
C GLN A 111 -14.21 1.90 16.40
N ILE A 112 -13.74 1.20 15.37
CA ILE A 112 -14.60 0.52 14.40
C ILE A 112 -15.46 -0.53 15.12
N ALA A 113 -14.86 -1.37 15.96
CA ALA A 113 -15.56 -2.41 16.71
C ALA A 113 -16.58 -1.81 17.68
N GLY A 114 -16.20 -0.80 18.47
CA GLY A 114 -17.08 -0.11 19.40
C GLY A 114 -18.30 0.48 18.71
N THR A 115 -18.08 1.27 17.64
CA THR A 115 -19.18 1.86 16.85
C THR A 115 -20.07 0.79 16.20
N THR A 116 -19.49 -0.30 15.73
CA THR A 116 -20.26 -1.41 15.15
C THR A 116 -21.18 -2.06 16.18
N ILE A 117 -20.68 -2.28 17.40
CA ILE A 117 -21.48 -2.87 18.50
C ILE A 117 -22.61 -1.91 18.90
N GLU A 118 -22.34 -0.62 19.03
CA GLU A 118 -23.36 0.38 19.34
C GLU A 118 -24.44 0.45 18.26
N ALA A 119 -24.03 0.49 16.99
CA ALA A 119 -24.95 0.50 15.86
C ALA A 119 -25.83 -0.77 15.81
N LEU A 120 -25.22 -1.94 16.07
CA LEU A 120 -25.96 -3.20 16.13
C LEU A 120 -27.00 -3.21 17.26
N ARG A 121 -26.65 -2.74 18.45
CA ARG A 121 -27.59 -2.63 19.58
C ARG A 121 -28.75 -1.71 19.23
N ALA A 122 -28.47 -0.54 18.63
CA ALA A 122 -29.51 0.38 18.23
C ALA A 122 -30.50 -0.24 17.20
N LEU A 123 -29.99 -1.04 16.25
CA LEU A 123 -30.83 -1.77 15.28
C LEU A 123 -31.63 -2.91 15.89
N ILE A 124 -31.15 -3.54 16.97
CA ILE A 124 -31.90 -4.54 17.73
C ILE A 124 -33.06 -3.87 18.44
N ASP A 125 -32.83 -2.68 19.04
CA ASP A 125 -33.86 -1.93 19.76
C ASP A 125 -34.88 -1.28 18.80
N ASP A 126 -34.42 -0.79 17.63
CA ASP A 126 -35.29 -0.24 16.56
C ASP A 126 -34.77 -0.70 15.16
N PRO A 127 -35.35 -1.78 14.61
CA PRO A 127 -34.98 -2.28 13.28
C PRO A 127 -35.26 -1.31 12.11
N SER A 128 -36.02 -0.24 12.34
CA SER A 128 -36.31 0.78 11.31
C SER A 128 -35.28 1.94 11.29
N LEU A 129 -34.36 1.93 12.22
CA LEU A 129 -33.37 3.00 12.38
C LEU A 129 -32.44 3.07 11.14
N ALA A 130 -32.37 4.26 10.54
CA ALA A 130 -31.37 4.55 9.51
C ALA A 130 -30.02 4.88 10.18
N LEU A 131 -29.01 4.04 9.97
CA LEU A 131 -27.68 4.31 10.48
C LEU A 131 -26.94 5.31 9.59
N PRO A 132 -26.13 6.22 10.17
CA PRO A 132 -25.24 7.07 9.41
C PRO A 132 -24.09 6.25 8.80
N HIS A 133 -23.49 6.79 7.74
CA HIS A 133 -22.24 6.26 7.21
C HIS A 133 -21.08 6.71 8.10
N TYR A 134 -20.42 5.77 8.75
CA TYR A 134 -19.28 6.03 9.63
C TYR A 134 -17.97 5.97 8.83
N VAL A 135 -17.15 7.00 8.96
CA VAL A 135 -15.80 7.06 8.37
C VAL A 135 -14.78 7.25 9.48
N PHE A 136 -13.81 6.35 9.55
CA PHE A 136 -12.73 6.37 10.53
C PHE A 136 -11.42 6.81 9.86
N ARG A 137 -10.66 7.65 10.55
CA ARG A 137 -9.36 8.12 10.05
C ARG A 137 -8.25 7.16 10.51
N PRO A 138 -7.54 6.49 9.59
CA PRO A 138 -6.39 5.69 9.93
C PRO A 138 -5.16 6.56 10.19
N GLU A 139 -4.13 5.98 10.80
CA GLU A 139 -2.86 6.63 11.09
C GLU A 139 -1.69 5.93 10.37
N LEU A 140 -0.70 6.70 9.90
CA LEU A 140 0.53 6.14 9.38
C LEU A 140 1.49 5.86 10.55
N ARG A 141 1.87 4.59 10.72
CA ARG A 141 2.95 4.18 11.61
C ARG A 141 4.22 4.00 10.78
N GLU A 142 5.16 4.91 10.94
CA GLU A 142 6.45 4.81 10.31
C GLU A 142 7.27 3.68 10.93
N GLY A 143 7.87 2.87 10.08
CA GLY A 143 8.82 1.82 10.41
C GLY A 143 10.14 2.03 9.66
N GLY A 144 10.90 0.96 9.47
CA GLY A 144 12.17 1.02 8.76
C GLY A 144 12.12 0.51 7.32
N THR A 145 10.93 0.25 6.75
CA THR A 145 10.80 -0.32 5.39
C THR A 145 10.65 0.73 4.29
N THR A 146 10.70 2.02 4.62
CA THR A 146 10.66 3.13 3.66
C THR A 146 11.91 3.98 3.73
N GLY A 147 12.33 4.52 2.59
CA GLY A 147 13.50 5.38 2.48
C GLY A 147 13.52 6.17 1.17
N PRO A 148 14.53 7.03 0.97
CA PRO A 148 14.67 7.78 -0.26
C PRO A 148 14.90 6.84 -1.45
N PRO A 149 14.41 7.22 -2.66
CA PRO A 149 14.60 6.40 -3.85
C PRO A 149 16.08 6.25 -4.20
N PRO A 150 16.49 5.10 -4.78
CA PRO A 150 17.86 4.89 -5.21
C PRO A 150 18.33 5.97 -6.22
N ARG A 151 19.55 6.48 -6.07
CA ARG A 151 20.07 7.60 -6.89
C ARG A 151 20.00 7.38 -8.41
N GLN A 152 20.07 6.15 -8.88
CA GLN A 152 19.99 5.83 -10.32
C GLN A 152 18.62 6.12 -10.94
N HIS A 153 17.53 6.12 -10.16
CA HIS A 153 16.19 6.46 -10.64
C HIS A 153 15.93 7.97 -10.75
N LEU A 154 16.59 8.79 -9.94
CA LEU A 154 16.46 10.25 -10.00
C LEU A 154 16.98 10.84 -11.31
N SER A 155 17.98 10.20 -11.95
CA SER A 155 18.54 10.66 -13.23
C SER A 155 17.58 10.44 -14.42
N ARG A 156 16.70 9.47 -14.36
CA ARG A 156 15.75 9.14 -15.43
C ARG A 156 14.47 10.02 -15.38
N ALA A 157 13.94 10.28 -14.20
CA ALA A 157 12.77 11.15 -14.02
C ALA A 157 13.05 12.60 -14.47
N ARG A 158 14.27 13.12 -14.23
CA ARG A 158 14.67 14.47 -14.69
C ARG A 158 14.83 14.58 -16.21
N ARG A 159 15.10 13.48 -16.93
CA ARG A 159 15.28 13.50 -18.39
C ARG A 159 13.96 13.54 -19.17
N THR A 160 12.87 13.02 -18.60
CA THR A 160 11.54 13.06 -19.24
C THR A 160 10.89 14.43 -19.11
N SER A 161 11.10 15.16 -18.00
CA SER A 161 10.58 16.52 -17.82
C SER A 161 11.28 17.57 -18.69
N SER A 162 12.55 17.35 -19.10
CA SER A 162 13.28 18.28 -19.97
C SER A 162 12.96 18.14 -21.46
N ARG A 163 12.32 17.05 -21.88
CA ARG A 163 11.93 16.86 -23.30
C ARG A 163 10.59 17.50 -23.66
N SER A 164 9.66 17.68 -22.70
CA SER A 164 8.38 18.35 -22.93
C SER A 164 8.48 19.89 -23.04
N ALA A 165 9.61 20.48 -22.63
CA ALA A 165 9.80 21.92 -22.64
C ALA A 165 10.43 22.48 -23.94
N LYS A 166 10.65 21.67 -24.98
CA LYS A 166 11.31 22.08 -26.25
C LYS A 166 10.45 21.91 -27.50
N VAL A 167 9.14 21.81 -27.37
CA VAL A 167 8.21 21.87 -28.53
C VAL A 167 7.17 22.94 -28.23
N SER A 168 7.49 24.17 -28.49
CA SER A 168 6.61 25.30 -28.78
C SER A 168 7.40 26.32 -29.54
#